data_ec9a0b1ed510b28e6489932e1c2926a3
#
_entry.id   ec9a0b1ed510b28e6489932e1c2926a3
#
_cell.length_a   1.000
_cell.length_b   1.000
_cell.length_c   1.000
_cell.angle_alpha   90.00
_cell.angle_beta   90.00
_cell.angle_gamma   90.00
#
_symmetry.space_group_name_H-M   'P 1'
#
loop_
_entity.id
_entity.type
_entity.pdbx_description
1 polymer ?
#
loop_
_entity_poly.entity_id
_entity_poly.type
_entity_poly.pdbx_seq_one_letter_code
_entity_poly.pdbx_strand_id
1 'polypeptide(L)'
;MRDVVYSELRWRLLRELRSRALAVMTHLEQHGFHSIVYGSVARGDVKPSSDLDIFIPRVVPLQLLEYTVSLLHKVERRVLVQATPYYAAKAYLYLNDRDTVSAPMVPLNRDEEGFYMLAGSLTLEELRNGVRKPGINKALNLIIPTEYGHVEKPLRENFTEAVRLLNVSPDVLTSRMRVLLRRREKGRTGVFQSIELREDQSFEEAFRTLLAKSAGLRKRLG
;
A
#
# COMPACT_ATOMS: atom_id res chain seq x y z
N MET A 1 23.75 3.01 10.65
CA MET A 1 23.70 2.22 9.41
C MET A 1 23.90 0.76 9.76
N ARG A 2 23.10 -0.16 9.22
CA ARG A 2 23.17 -1.59 9.50
C ARG A 2 22.98 -2.38 8.20
N ASP A 3 23.90 -3.29 7.91
CA ASP A 3 23.76 -4.27 6.83
C ASP A 3 22.93 -5.46 7.31
N VAL A 4 21.99 -5.90 6.48
CA VAL A 4 21.12 -7.05 6.74
C VAL A 4 21.28 -8.04 5.60
N VAL A 5 22.02 -9.10 5.86
CA VAL A 5 22.19 -10.22 4.93
C VAL A 5 20.97 -11.15 5.04
N TYR A 6 20.40 -11.56 3.92
CA TYR A 6 19.24 -12.45 3.93
C TYR A 6 19.66 -13.92 3.97
N SER A 7 18.99 -14.66 4.84
CA SER A 7 19.02 -16.12 4.81
C SER A 7 18.28 -16.67 3.58
N GLU A 8 18.57 -17.90 3.18
CA GLU A 8 17.85 -18.57 2.10
C GLU A 8 16.33 -18.65 2.36
N LEU A 9 15.92 -18.83 3.63
CA LEU A 9 14.50 -18.81 4.02
C LEU A 9 13.85 -17.45 3.71
N ARG A 10 14.56 -16.34 3.95
CA ARG A 10 14.04 -15.01 3.65
C ARG A 10 13.96 -14.74 2.16
N TRP A 11 14.93 -15.19 1.40
CA TRP A 11 14.90 -15.13 -0.06
C TRP A 11 13.74 -15.96 -0.63
N ARG A 12 13.51 -17.16 -0.09
CA ARG A 12 12.38 -18.01 -0.49
C ARG A 12 11.05 -17.32 -0.21
N LEU A 13 10.86 -16.76 0.98
CA LEU A 13 9.66 -15.99 1.33
C LEU A 13 9.44 -14.80 0.39
N LEU A 14 10.51 -14.06 0.05
CA LEU A 14 10.41 -12.95 -0.89
C LEU A 14 9.98 -13.41 -2.27
N ARG A 15 10.56 -14.51 -2.77
CA ARG A 15 10.16 -15.11 -4.07
C ARG A 15 8.70 -15.55 -4.06
N GLU A 16 8.24 -16.19 -2.99
CA GLU A 16 6.85 -16.62 -2.83
C GLU A 16 5.87 -15.44 -2.88
N LEU A 17 6.08 -14.43 -2.05
CA LEU A 17 5.23 -13.24 -2.02
C LEU A 17 5.21 -12.50 -3.35
N ARG A 18 6.36 -12.40 -4.02
CA ARG A 18 6.45 -11.79 -5.36
C ARG A 18 5.77 -12.62 -6.44
N SER A 19 5.85 -13.95 -6.37
CA SER A 19 5.14 -14.84 -7.30
C SER A 19 3.62 -14.65 -7.17
N ARG A 20 3.11 -14.55 -5.95
CA ARG A 20 1.69 -14.25 -5.70
C ARG A 20 1.31 -12.87 -6.23
N ALA A 21 2.13 -11.85 -5.97
CA ALA A 21 1.93 -10.50 -6.51
C ALA A 21 1.87 -10.52 -8.04
N LEU A 22 2.83 -11.20 -8.68
CA LEU A 22 2.90 -11.35 -10.14
C LEU A 22 1.63 -11.98 -10.72
N ALA A 23 1.12 -13.04 -10.11
CA ALA A 23 -0.11 -13.69 -10.56
C ALA A 23 -1.30 -12.72 -10.56
N VAL A 24 -1.53 -12.04 -9.43
CA VAL A 24 -2.64 -11.10 -9.28
C VAL A 24 -2.47 -9.88 -10.18
N MET A 25 -1.29 -9.25 -10.19
CA MET A 25 -1.04 -8.06 -11.01
C MET A 25 -1.09 -8.36 -12.51
N THR A 26 -0.63 -9.54 -12.96
CA THR A 26 -0.76 -9.96 -14.37
C THR A 26 -2.22 -10.13 -14.77
N HIS A 27 -3.02 -10.75 -13.91
CA HIS A 27 -4.45 -10.92 -14.15
C HIS A 27 -5.17 -9.55 -14.21
N LEU A 28 -4.88 -8.64 -13.28
CA LEU A 28 -5.41 -7.28 -13.28
C LEU A 28 -5.04 -6.53 -14.57
N GLU A 29 -3.78 -6.59 -15.00
CA GLU A 29 -3.27 -5.95 -16.22
C GLU A 29 -3.99 -6.44 -17.48
N GLN A 30 -4.25 -7.75 -17.59
CA GLN A 30 -4.99 -8.35 -18.69
C GLN A 30 -6.43 -7.83 -18.82
N HIS A 31 -6.98 -7.31 -17.70
CA HIS A 31 -8.33 -6.72 -17.66
C HIS A 31 -8.29 -5.17 -17.60
N GLY A 32 -7.15 -4.55 -17.93
CA GLY A 32 -7.00 -3.10 -18.02
C GLY A 32 -6.80 -2.38 -16.69
N PHE A 33 -6.52 -3.11 -15.61
CA PHE A 33 -6.23 -2.52 -14.30
C PHE A 33 -4.72 -2.46 -14.04
N HIS A 34 -4.11 -1.30 -14.31
CA HIS A 34 -2.70 -1.08 -13.95
C HIS A 34 -2.56 -0.97 -12.43
N SER A 35 -1.73 -1.80 -11.86
CA SER A 35 -1.56 -1.89 -10.41
C SER A 35 -0.09 -1.80 -10.00
N ILE A 36 0.14 -1.52 -8.73
CA ILE A 36 1.44 -1.56 -8.08
C ILE A 36 1.40 -2.47 -6.85
N VAL A 37 2.50 -3.15 -6.57
CA VAL A 37 2.75 -3.75 -5.26
C VAL A 37 3.65 -2.81 -4.45
N TYR A 38 3.36 -2.62 -3.15
CA TYR A 38 4.13 -1.69 -2.34
C TYR A 38 4.52 -2.26 -0.97
N GLY A 39 5.39 -1.56 -0.27
CA GLY A 39 5.83 -1.96 1.06
C GLY A 39 6.98 -2.99 1.04
N SER A 40 6.97 -3.92 1.99
CA SER A 40 8.09 -4.86 2.16
C SER A 40 8.33 -5.78 0.97
N VAL A 41 7.30 -6.14 0.24
CA VAL A 41 7.42 -6.97 -0.99
C VAL A 41 8.17 -6.22 -2.09
N ALA A 42 7.90 -4.92 -2.23
CA ALA A 42 8.59 -4.07 -3.19
C ALA A 42 10.05 -3.81 -2.78
N ARG A 43 10.30 -3.52 -1.50
CA ARG A 43 11.64 -3.27 -0.98
C ARG A 43 12.49 -4.54 -0.83
N GLY A 44 11.86 -5.67 -0.48
CA GLY A 44 12.51 -6.95 -0.19
C GLY A 44 12.69 -7.25 1.31
N ASP A 45 12.42 -6.31 2.23
CA ASP A 45 12.58 -6.49 3.68
C ASP A 45 11.43 -7.29 4.32
N VAL A 46 10.99 -8.36 3.64
CA VAL A 46 9.90 -9.21 4.07
C VAL A 46 10.19 -9.99 5.36
N LYS A 47 9.11 -10.29 6.09
CA LYS A 47 9.07 -11.13 7.31
C LYS A 47 7.93 -12.13 7.16
N PRO A 48 7.88 -13.20 7.95
CA PRO A 48 6.75 -14.15 7.92
C PRO A 48 5.37 -13.52 8.15
N SER A 49 5.34 -12.35 8.82
CA SER A 49 4.13 -11.55 9.05
C SER A 49 3.91 -10.44 8.01
N SER A 50 4.63 -10.45 6.89
CA SER A 50 4.44 -9.44 5.84
C SER A 50 3.13 -9.65 5.10
N ASP A 51 2.45 -8.53 4.88
CA ASP A 51 1.23 -8.44 4.09
C ASP A 51 1.60 -8.29 2.59
N LEU A 52 0.73 -8.72 1.70
CA LEU A 52 0.80 -8.46 0.28
C LEU A 52 -0.27 -7.42 -0.09
N ASP A 53 0.17 -6.20 -0.34
CA ASP A 53 -0.71 -5.09 -0.67
C ASP A 53 -0.55 -4.71 -2.14
N ILE A 54 -1.59 -4.96 -2.96
CA ILE A 54 -1.68 -4.53 -4.35
C ILE A 54 -2.63 -3.34 -4.41
N PHE A 55 -2.21 -2.30 -5.11
CA PHE A 55 -2.95 -1.04 -5.18
C PHE A 55 -3.10 -0.57 -6.63
N ILE A 56 -4.29 -0.13 -6.98
CA ILE A 56 -4.60 0.52 -8.25
C ILE A 56 -4.60 2.03 -8.00
N PRO A 57 -3.62 2.80 -8.54
CA PRO A 57 -3.39 4.19 -8.14
C PRO A 57 -4.36 5.20 -8.81
N ARG A 58 -5.48 4.73 -9.30
CA ARG A 58 -6.53 5.56 -9.94
C ARG A 58 -7.91 5.09 -9.52
N VAL A 59 -8.91 5.97 -9.69
CA VAL A 59 -10.31 5.60 -9.55
C VAL A 59 -10.70 4.68 -10.70
N VAL A 60 -11.35 3.58 -10.37
CA VAL A 60 -11.80 2.56 -11.31
C VAL A 60 -13.23 2.11 -10.98
N PRO A 61 -13.96 1.51 -11.93
CA PRO A 61 -15.24 0.88 -11.65
C PRO A 61 -15.06 -0.29 -10.70
N LEU A 62 -15.47 -0.13 -9.42
CA LEU A 62 -15.18 -1.11 -8.37
C LEU A 62 -15.91 -2.43 -8.56
N GLN A 63 -17.11 -2.43 -9.10
CA GLN A 63 -17.82 -3.66 -9.44
C GLN A 63 -17.05 -4.50 -10.47
N LEU A 64 -16.49 -3.84 -11.49
CA LEU A 64 -15.67 -4.52 -12.49
C LEU A 64 -14.35 -5.03 -11.89
N LEU A 65 -13.73 -4.23 -11.01
CA LEU A 65 -12.52 -4.67 -10.30
C LEU A 65 -12.80 -5.88 -9.41
N GLU A 66 -13.89 -5.84 -8.63
CA GLU A 66 -14.31 -6.95 -7.76
C GLU A 66 -14.58 -8.21 -8.59
N TYR A 67 -15.33 -8.08 -9.69
CA TYR A 67 -15.57 -9.18 -10.61
C TYR A 67 -14.25 -9.75 -11.16
N THR A 68 -13.36 -8.89 -11.66
CA THR A 68 -12.06 -9.30 -12.18
C THR A 68 -11.25 -10.07 -11.13
N VAL A 69 -11.18 -9.56 -9.91
CA VAL A 69 -10.47 -10.24 -8.81
C VAL A 69 -11.12 -11.58 -8.50
N SER A 70 -12.47 -11.66 -8.53
CA SER A 70 -13.22 -12.89 -8.23
C SER A 70 -13.01 -14.02 -9.23
N LEU A 71 -12.57 -13.71 -10.45
CA LEU A 71 -12.18 -14.71 -11.46
C LEU A 71 -10.89 -15.48 -11.10
N LEU A 72 -10.05 -14.88 -10.27
CA LEU A 72 -8.76 -15.48 -9.86
C LEU A 72 -8.77 -15.97 -8.41
N HIS A 73 -9.40 -15.21 -7.50
CA HIS A 73 -9.42 -15.47 -6.07
C HIS A 73 -10.79 -15.17 -5.48
N LYS A 74 -11.21 -15.98 -4.51
CA LYS A 74 -12.36 -15.63 -3.68
C LYS A 74 -12.06 -14.33 -2.92
N VAL A 75 -12.98 -13.37 -2.99
CA VAL A 75 -12.95 -12.18 -2.14
C VAL A 75 -13.60 -12.55 -0.79
N GLU A 76 -12.81 -12.59 0.27
CA GLU A 76 -13.28 -12.98 1.60
C GLU A 76 -14.02 -11.85 2.31
N ARG A 77 -13.50 -10.62 2.17
CA ARG A 77 -14.10 -9.43 2.79
C ARG A 77 -13.95 -8.22 1.88
N ARG A 78 -14.93 -7.33 1.94
CA ARG A 78 -14.97 -6.05 1.25
C ARG A 78 -15.06 -4.93 2.27
N VAL A 79 -14.08 -4.04 2.30
CA VAL A 79 -14.01 -3.01 3.33
C VAL A 79 -13.73 -1.65 2.69
N LEU A 80 -14.56 -0.67 3.01
CA LEU A 80 -14.31 0.73 2.68
C LEU A 80 -13.63 1.43 3.86
N VAL A 81 -12.45 1.99 3.64
CA VAL A 81 -11.64 2.62 4.69
C VAL A 81 -11.35 4.07 4.35
N GLN A 82 -11.61 4.97 5.28
CA GLN A 82 -11.07 6.32 5.29
C GLN A 82 -10.07 6.46 6.45
N ALA A 83 -8.79 6.59 6.14
CA ALA A 83 -7.73 6.60 7.16
C ALA A 83 -7.74 7.87 8.01
N THR A 84 -8.01 9.03 7.41
CA THR A 84 -8.14 10.34 8.06
C THR A 84 -9.28 11.14 7.43
N PRO A 85 -9.84 12.17 8.09
CA PRO A 85 -11.00 12.94 7.58
C PRO A 85 -10.78 13.59 6.21
N TYR A 86 -9.53 13.84 5.82
CA TYR A 86 -9.19 14.58 4.60
C TYR A 86 -8.58 13.71 3.50
N TYR A 87 -8.34 12.42 3.77
CA TYR A 87 -7.78 11.49 2.80
C TYR A 87 -8.88 10.76 2.03
N ALA A 88 -8.53 10.30 0.84
CA ALA A 88 -9.40 9.48 0.02
C ALA A 88 -9.87 8.24 0.80
N ALA A 89 -11.14 7.94 0.71
CA ALA A 89 -11.63 6.62 1.06
C ALA A 89 -11.11 5.63 0.00
N LYS A 90 -10.75 4.43 0.46
CA LYS A 90 -10.23 3.35 -0.38
C LYS A 90 -11.06 2.08 -0.19
N ALA A 91 -11.39 1.45 -1.28
CA ALA A 91 -11.98 0.13 -1.31
C ALA A 91 -10.87 -0.92 -1.15
N TYR A 92 -11.09 -1.90 -0.29
CA TYR A 92 -10.20 -3.03 -0.05
C TYR A 92 -10.95 -4.33 -0.33
N LEU A 93 -10.41 -5.14 -1.21
CA LEU A 93 -10.81 -6.51 -1.48
C LEU A 93 -9.78 -7.42 -0.80
N TYR A 94 -10.18 -8.10 0.27
CA TYR A 94 -9.34 -9.06 0.98
C TYR A 94 -9.42 -10.41 0.31
N LEU A 95 -8.29 -10.93 -0.15
CA LEU A 95 -8.17 -12.27 -0.75
C LEU A 95 -7.94 -13.34 0.33
N ASN A 96 -7.40 -12.90 1.44
CA ASN A 96 -7.23 -13.62 2.71
C ASN A 96 -6.88 -12.59 3.80
N ASP A 97 -6.48 -13.04 4.99
CA ASP A 97 -6.13 -12.15 6.11
C ASP A 97 -4.98 -11.17 5.82
N ARG A 98 -4.14 -11.42 4.82
CA ARG A 98 -2.90 -10.68 4.55
C ARG A 98 -2.77 -10.12 3.14
N ASP A 99 -3.53 -10.63 2.19
CA ASP A 99 -3.42 -10.23 0.79
C ASP A 99 -4.60 -9.35 0.42
N THR A 100 -4.31 -8.18 -0.10
CA THR A 100 -5.33 -7.22 -0.48
C THR A 100 -5.12 -6.66 -1.88
N VAL A 101 -6.24 -6.42 -2.57
CA VAL A 101 -6.31 -5.53 -3.73
C VAL A 101 -7.12 -4.31 -3.32
N SER A 102 -6.61 -3.12 -3.60
CA SER A 102 -7.28 -1.89 -3.19
C SER A 102 -7.25 -0.81 -4.26
N ALA A 103 -8.26 0.07 -4.24
CA ALA A 103 -8.35 1.23 -5.13
C ALA A 103 -9.00 2.42 -4.41
N PRO A 104 -8.70 3.67 -4.80
CA PRO A 104 -9.31 4.85 -4.21
C PRO A 104 -10.71 5.08 -4.78
N MET A 105 -11.61 5.64 -3.94
CA MET A 105 -12.95 6.07 -4.34
C MET A 105 -12.97 7.44 -5.03
N VAL A 106 -11.93 8.23 -4.82
CA VAL A 106 -11.73 9.57 -5.38
C VAL A 106 -10.26 9.75 -5.75
N PRO A 107 -9.90 10.66 -6.68
CA PRO A 107 -8.51 10.89 -7.05
C PRO A 107 -7.63 11.16 -5.82
N LEU A 108 -6.43 10.60 -5.80
CA LEU A 108 -5.45 10.85 -4.76
C LEU A 108 -4.89 12.27 -4.86
N ASN A 109 -4.51 12.85 -3.74
CA ASN A 109 -3.68 14.04 -3.73
C ASN A 109 -2.19 13.67 -3.71
N ARG A 110 -1.30 14.65 -3.87
CA ARG A 110 0.15 14.44 -3.92
C ARG A 110 0.72 13.75 -2.67
N ASP A 111 0.16 14.05 -1.49
CA ASP A 111 0.63 13.43 -0.24
C ASP A 111 0.25 11.95 -0.18
N GLU A 112 -0.92 11.60 -0.71
CA GLU A 112 -1.40 10.23 -0.76
C GLU A 112 -0.65 9.41 -1.80
N GLU A 113 -0.31 9.99 -2.95
CA GLU A 113 0.57 9.39 -3.95
C GLU A 113 1.98 9.20 -3.40
N GLY A 114 2.50 10.23 -2.75
CA GLY A 114 3.81 10.22 -2.09
C GLY A 114 3.95 9.10 -1.05
N PHE A 115 2.85 8.68 -0.41
CA PHE A 115 2.88 7.54 0.51
C PHE A 115 3.38 6.25 -0.14
N TYR A 116 2.96 5.95 -1.37
CA TYR A 116 3.38 4.74 -2.08
C TYR A 116 4.83 4.82 -2.51
N MET A 117 5.31 6.01 -2.89
CA MET A 117 6.73 6.26 -3.18
C MET A 117 7.58 6.05 -1.92
N LEU A 118 7.15 6.63 -0.78
CA LEU A 118 7.81 6.43 0.51
C LEU A 118 7.85 4.97 0.95
N ALA A 119 6.79 4.22 0.71
CA ALA A 119 6.72 2.81 1.07
C ALA A 119 7.62 1.92 0.20
N GLY A 120 8.07 2.43 -0.94
CA GLY A 120 8.64 1.65 -2.04
C GLY A 120 7.53 0.91 -2.78
N SER A 121 7.41 1.12 -4.09
CA SER A 121 6.39 0.48 -4.92
C SER A 121 6.97 0.03 -6.25
N LEU A 122 6.43 -1.06 -6.81
CA LEU A 122 6.82 -1.64 -8.10
C LEU A 122 5.61 -1.77 -9.00
N THR A 123 5.80 -1.42 -10.25
CA THR A 123 4.91 -1.79 -11.35
C THR A 123 5.02 -3.29 -11.66
N LEU A 124 4.10 -3.83 -12.46
CA LEU A 124 4.16 -5.21 -12.92
C LEU A 124 5.47 -5.51 -13.68
N GLU A 125 5.89 -4.59 -14.55
CA GLU A 125 7.13 -4.74 -15.32
C GLU A 125 8.37 -4.78 -14.42
N GLU A 126 8.48 -3.85 -13.46
CA GLU A 126 9.59 -3.81 -12.50
C GLU A 126 9.61 -5.08 -11.63
N LEU A 127 8.43 -5.58 -11.24
CA LEU A 127 8.32 -6.81 -10.46
C LEU A 127 8.78 -8.04 -11.28
N ARG A 128 8.41 -8.14 -12.57
CA ARG A 128 8.87 -9.18 -13.50
C ARG A 128 10.39 -9.16 -13.68
N ASN A 129 10.96 -7.96 -13.73
CA ASN A 129 12.41 -7.76 -13.87
C ASN A 129 13.18 -7.94 -12.55
N GLY A 130 12.53 -8.38 -11.48
CA GLY A 130 13.18 -8.64 -10.20
C GLY A 130 13.64 -7.39 -9.45
N VAL A 131 13.26 -6.19 -9.89
CA VAL A 131 13.65 -4.91 -9.27
C VAL A 131 13.24 -4.88 -7.80
N ARG A 132 14.08 -4.28 -6.94
CA ARG A 132 13.72 -3.87 -5.58
C ARG A 132 13.96 -2.37 -5.44
N LYS A 133 13.02 -1.67 -4.83
CA LYS A 133 13.11 -0.22 -4.63
C LYS A 133 13.37 0.15 -3.19
N PRO A 134 14.11 1.22 -2.95
CA PRO A 134 14.24 1.75 -1.59
C PRO A 134 12.89 2.23 -1.06
N GLY A 135 12.79 2.36 0.25
CA GLY A 135 11.59 2.89 0.90
C GLY A 135 11.72 2.91 2.40
N ILE A 136 10.70 3.41 3.09
CA ILE A 136 10.69 3.53 4.55
C ILE A 136 9.82 2.44 5.14
N ASN A 137 10.35 1.73 6.12
CA ASN A 137 9.60 0.73 6.86
C ASN A 137 8.82 1.33 8.05
N LYS A 138 7.95 0.52 8.65
CA LYS A 138 7.14 0.93 9.83
C LYS A 138 8.02 1.27 11.06
N ALA A 139 9.29 0.84 11.07
CA ALA A 139 10.26 1.13 12.14
C ALA A 139 11.03 2.44 11.93
N LEU A 140 10.66 3.27 10.94
CA LEU A 140 11.33 4.52 10.59
C LEU A 140 12.78 4.33 10.17
N ASN A 141 13.06 3.25 9.45
CA ASN A 141 14.33 3.06 8.76
C ASN A 141 14.14 3.24 7.26
N LEU A 142 15.08 3.92 6.63
CA LEU A 142 15.28 3.90 5.19
C LEU A 142 15.90 2.55 4.84
N ILE A 143 15.22 1.79 3.99
CA ILE A 143 15.64 0.48 3.50
C ILE A 143 16.18 0.66 2.09
N ILE A 144 17.42 0.29 1.88
CA ILE A 144 18.09 0.36 0.57
C ILE A 144 18.46 -1.07 0.16
N PRO A 145 17.81 -1.63 -0.87
CA PRO A 145 18.11 -2.99 -1.35
C PRO A 145 19.56 -3.13 -1.82
N THR A 146 20.16 -4.30 -1.52
CA THR A 146 21.49 -4.72 -1.99
C THR A 146 21.40 -6.14 -2.53
N GLU A 147 22.39 -6.61 -3.28
CA GLU A 147 22.40 -7.98 -3.83
C GLU A 147 22.26 -9.05 -2.74
N TYR A 148 22.83 -8.83 -1.57
CA TYR A 148 22.82 -9.76 -0.44
C TYR A 148 21.67 -9.57 0.56
N GLY A 149 20.86 -8.51 0.38
CA GLY A 149 19.79 -8.19 1.32
C GLY A 149 19.39 -6.71 1.26
N HIS A 150 19.65 -5.95 2.34
CA HIS A 150 19.43 -4.50 2.34
C HIS A 150 20.31 -3.80 3.40
N VAL A 151 20.47 -2.50 3.22
CA VAL A 151 21.00 -1.59 4.25
C VAL A 151 19.84 -0.90 4.96
N GLU A 152 19.89 -0.87 6.30
CA GLU A 152 18.96 -0.08 7.13
C GLU A 152 19.66 1.18 7.64
N LYS A 153 19.06 2.35 7.42
CA LYS A 153 19.51 3.64 7.95
C LYS A 153 18.40 4.27 8.78
N PRO A 154 18.65 4.69 10.05
CA PRO A 154 17.67 5.43 10.83
C PRO A 154 17.24 6.70 10.07
N LEU A 155 15.92 6.86 9.86
CA LEU A 155 15.40 7.93 9.02
C LEU A 155 15.71 9.33 9.55
N ARG A 156 15.70 9.50 10.89
CA ARG A 156 15.98 10.80 11.53
C ARG A 156 17.35 11.36 11.15
N GLU A 157 18.36 10.50 11.06
CA GLU A 157 19.74 10.86 10.74
C GLU A 157 19.99 10.96 9.23
N ASN A 158 19.14 10.37 8.43
CA ASN A 158 19.29 10.25 6.97
C ASN A 158 18.13 10.88 6.20
N PHE A 159 17.50 11.93 6.76
CA PHE A 159 16.30 12.55 6.21
C PHE A 159 16.52 13.11 4.80
N THR A 160 17.59 13.89 4.58
CA THR A 160 17.91 14.50 3.28
C THR A 160 18.23 13.43 2.22
N GLU A 161 18.94 12.37 2.60
CA GLU A 161 19.22 11.24 1.72
C GLU A 161 17.90 10.54 1.32
N ALA A 162 17.00 10.32 2.29
CA ALA A 162 15.71 9.70 2.03
C ALA A 162 14.84 10.54 1.07
N VAL A 163 14.75 11.84 1.28
CA VAL A 163 14.03 12.77 0.39
C VAL A 163 14.54 12.65 -1.05
N ARG A 164 15.86 12.67 -1.23
CA ARG A 164 16.48 12.59 -2.56
C ARG A 164 16.29 11.21 -3.19
N LEU A 165 16.57 10.15 -2.44
CA LEU A 165 16.54 8.77 -2.95
C LEU A 165 15.11 8.32 -3.31
N LEU A 166 14.12 8.75 -2.53
CA LEU A 166 12.72 8.37 -2.73
C LEU A 166 11.97 9.35 -3.65
N ASN A 167 12.62 10.44 -4.05
CA ASN A 167 12.04 11.49 -4.89
C ASN A 167 10.69 12.00 -4.37
N VAL A 168 10.63 12.33 -3.09
CA VAL A 168 9.42 12.83 -2.42
C VAL A 168 9.67 14.21 -1.81
N SER A 169 8.60 14.98 -1.58
CA SER A 169 8.75 16.25 -0.87
C SER A 169 9.11 16.04 0.60
N PRO A 170 9.88 16.96 1.21
CA PRO A 170 10.17 16.93 2.65
C PRO A 170 8.91 16.88 3.52
N ASP A 171 7.81 17.51 3.08
CA ASP A 171 6.54 17.56 3.82
C ASP A 171 5.87 16.20 3.88
N VAL A 172 5.84 15.45 2.77
CA VAL A 172 5.32 14.08 2.70
C VAL A 172 6.08 13.17 3.66
N LEU A 173 7.41 13.27 3.65
CA LEU A 173 8.26 12.49 4.56
C LEU A 173 8.02 12.88 6.03
N THR A 174 7.97 14.17 6.34
CA THR A 174 7.70 14.70 7.68
C THR A 174 6.33 14.25 8.20
N SER A 175 5.30 14.34 7.38
CA SER A 175 3.94 13.88 7.70
C SER A 175 3.94 12.39 8.03
N ARG A 176 4.64 11.58 7.24
CA ARG A 176 4.77 10.14 7.49
C ARG A 176 5.50 9.83 8.79
N MET A 177 6.58 10.53 9.07
CA MET A 177 7.33 10.39 10.33
C MET A 177 6.44 10.69 11.54
N ARG A 178 5.69 11.79 11.53
CA ARG A 178 4.75 12.15 12.61
C ARG A 178 3.72 11.05 12.87
N VAL A 179 3.13 10.49 11.81
CA VAL A 179 2.17 9.38 11.93
C VAL A 179 2.80 8.14 12.56
N LEU A 180 3.98 7.75 12.13
CA LEU A 180 4.66 6.55 12.63
C LEU A 180 5.16 6.75 14.07
N LEU A 181 5.68 7.94 14.43
CA LEU A 181 6.05 8.27 15.80
C LEU A 181 4.84 8.21 16.74
N ARG A 182 3.72 8.86 16.37
CA ARG A 182 2.48 8.80 17.15
C ARG A 182 2.00 7.35 17.36
N ARG A 183 2.11 6.50 16.34
CA ARG A 183 1.76 5.08 16.46
C ARG A 183 2.69 4.30 17.41
N ARG A 184 3.94 4.69 17.51
CA ARG A 184 4.89 4.11 18.48
C ARG A 184 4.55 4.50 19.93
N GLU A 185 4.17 5.76 20.14
CA GLU A 185 3.87 6.31 21.48
C GLU A 185 2.49 5.89 21.99
N LYS A 186 1.47 5.96 21.14
CA LYS A 186 0.06 5.76 21.50
C LYS A 186 -0.55 4.45 21.01
N GLY A 187 0.21 3.63 20.27
CA GLY A 187 -0.33 2.45 19.59
C GLY A 187 -1.11 2.81 18.31
N ARG A 188 -1.76 1.80 17.73
CA ARG A 188 -2.66 2.01 16.58
C ARG A 188 -3.93 2.74 17.04
N THR A 189 -4.11 3.97 16.64
CA THR A 189 -5.30 4.79 16.93
C THR A 189 -6.51 4.44 16.04
N GLY A 190 -6.43 3.36 15.26
CA GLY A 190 -7.47 3.00 14.29
C GLY A 190 -7.44 3.86 13.03
N VAL A 191 -8.46 3.71 12.22
CA VAL A 191 -8.77 4.54 11.04
C VAL A 191 -9.94 5.46 11.38
N PHE A 192 -10.09 6.58 10.66
CA PHE A 192 -11.17 7.53 10.91
C PHE A 192 -12.54 6.89 10.70
N GLN A 193 -12.71 6.15 9.59
CA GLN A 193 -13.89 5.36 9.33
C GLN A 193 -13.52 4.06 8.63
N SER A 194 -14.24 2.98 8.98
CA SER A 194 -14.15 1.68 8.33
C SER A 194 -15.54 1.08 8.24
N ILE A 195 -15.94 0.67 7.04
CA ILE A 195 -17.23 0.04 6.77
C ILE A 195 -16.94 -1.30 6.10
N GLU A 196 -17.26 -2.38 6.76
CA GLU A 196 -17.26 -3.72 6.15
C GLU A 196 -18.60 -3.88 5.41
N LEU A 197 -18.52 -4.21 4.12
CA LEU A 197 -19.70 -4.31 3.26
C LEU A 197 -20.37 -5.68 3.44
N ARG A 198 -21.71 -5.67 3.49
CA ARG A 198 -22.51 -6.89 3.38
C ARG A 198 -22.50 -7.42 1.94
N GLU A 199 -22.89 -8.67 1.75
CA GLU A 199 -22.91 -9.31 0.42
C GLU A 199 -23.75 -8.54 -0.60
N ASP A 200 -24.87 -7.97 -0.18
CA ASP A 200 -25.83 -7.20 -1.00
C ASP A 200 -25.45 -5.73 -1.21
N GLN A 201 -24.39 -5.24 -0.53
CA GLN A 201 -24.03 -3.82 -0.54
C GLN A 201 -22.90 -3.54 -1.54
N SER A 202 -23.01 -2.46 -2.33
CA SER A 202 -21.94 -1.98 -3.20
C SER A 202 -20.99 -0.99 -2.51
N PHE A 203 -19.79 -0.84 -3.05
CA PHE A 203 -18.83 0.18 -2.58
C PHE A 203 -19.38 1.60 -2.78
N GLU A 204 -20.13 1.83 -3.83
CA GLU A 204 -20.75 3.11 -4.16
C GLU A 204 -21.80 3.49 -3.11
N GLU A 205 -22.60 2.54 -2.64
CA GLU A 205 -23.58 2.76 -1.56
C GLU A 205 -22.89 3.03 -0.22
N ALA A 206 -21.87 2.24 0.13
CA ALA A 206 -21.07 2.46 1.31
C ALA A 206 -20.38 3.83 1.26
N PHE A 207 -19.87 4.23 0.09
CA PHE A 207 -19.22 5.53 -0.09
C PHE A 207 -20.21 6.70 0.05
N ARG A 208 -21.43 6.60 -0.48
CA ARG A 208 -22.49 7.60 -0.26
C ARG A 208 -22.79 7.78 1.22
N THR A 209 -22.88 6.69 1.97
CA THR A 209 -23.07 6.71 3.43
C THR A 209 -21.91 7.41 4.14
N LEU A 210 -20.68 7.14 3.70
CA LEU A 210 -19.47 7.75 4.25
C LEU A 210 -19.39 9.24 3.92
N LEU A 211 -19.74 9.65 2.70
CA LEU A 211 -19.82 11.05 2.26
C LEU A 211 -20.79 11.87 3.14
N ALA A 212 -21.94 11.32 3.48
CA ALA A 212 -22.91 11.99 4.35
C ALA A 212 -22.30 12.33 5.72
N LYS A 213 -21.38 11.52 6.22
CA LYS A 213 -20.73 11.67 7.53
C LYS A 213 -19.38 12.42 7.49
N SER A 214 -18.77 12.58 6.32
CA SER A 214 -17.41 13.15 6.18
C SER A 214 -17.43 14.50 5.44
N ALA A 215 -17.38 15.59 6.20
CA ALA A 215 -17.26 16.95 5.64
C ALA A 215 -15.96 17.12 4.80
N GLY A 216 -14.87 16.49 5.22
CA GLY A 216 -13.59 16.55 4.50
C GLY A 216 -13.66 15.93 3.11
N LEU A 217 -14.35 14.79 2.97
CA LEU A 217 -14.57 14.17 1.65
C LEU A 217 -15.50 15.00 0.76
N ARG A 218 -16.58 15.56 1.33
CA ARG A 218 -17.48 16.46 0.56
C ARG A 218 -16.72 17.64 -0.02
N LYS A 219 -15.89 18.29 0.81
CA LYS A 219 -15.05 19.43 0.37
C LYS A 219 -14.06 19.06 -0.73
N ARG A 220 -13.68 17.79 -0.83
CA ARG A 220 -12.73 17.28 -1.84
C ARG A 220 -13.40 17.03 -3.20
N LEU A 221 -14.71 16.78 -3.21
CA LEU A 221 -15.49 16.48 -4.41
C LEU A 221 -16.17 17.70 -5.02
N GLY A 222 -16.33 18.75 -4.24
CA GLY A 222 -16.96 20.01 -4.66
C GLY A 222 -16.08 21.19 -4.59
#